data_d70a9e0db071a660864606b9f3682cbd
#
_entry.id   d70a9e0db071a660864606b9f3682cbd
#
_cell.length_a   1.000
_cell.length_b   1.000
_cell.length_c   1.000
_cell.angle_alpha   90.00
_cell.angle_beta   90.00
_cell.angle_gamma   90.00
#
_symmetry.space_group_name_H-M   'P 1'
#
loop_
_entity.id
_entity.type
_entity.pdbx_description
1 polymer ?
#
loop_
_entity_poly.entity_id
_entity_poly.type
_entity_poly.pdbx_seq_one_letter_code
_entity_poly.pdbx_strand_id
1 'polypeptide(L)'
;MSAMKPPGRTRARTVSCGVVLLDSGGRVLLAHATDTTHWDIPKGQGEPGETAQQAALRELAEETGIVLDPARLVDLGLFAYRRDKDLHLFAARAAAGETDLSRCTCTSMFPSRRDGTMIPEMDAFRWTAPADVDAYASRSLARLFGTTLSLAALHRALARAECGGARRAYRSR
;
A
#
# COMPACT_ATOMS: atom_id res chain seq x y z
N MET A 1 -19.83 28.84 -40.23
CA MET A 1 -20.25 28.60 -38.82
C MET A 1 -19.47 27.41 -38.29
N SER A 2 -18.42 27.68 -37.51
CA SER A 2 -17.54 26.63 -36.96
C SER A 2 -18.13 26.12 -35.65
N ALA A 3 -18.50 24.85 -35.60
CA ALA A 3 -19.04 24.23 -34.41
C ALA A 3 -17.94 24.05 -33.36
N MET A 4 -18.03 24.75 -32.23
CA MET A 4 -17.19 24.57 -31.05
C MET A 4 -17.33 23.13 -30.53
N LYS A 5 -16.21 22.39 -30.51
CA LYS A 5 -16.12 21.08 -29.90
C LYS A 5 -16.37 21.23 -28.39
N PRO A 6 -17.29 20.44 -27.78
CA PRO A 6 -17.54 20.54 -26.34
C PRO A 6 -16.26 20.24 -25.53
N PRO A 7 -16.04 20.90 -24.37
CA PRO A 7 -14.89 20.65 -23.53
C PRO A 7 -14.93 19.18 -23.09
N GLY A 8 -13.82 18.47 -23.30
CA GLY A 8 -13.68 17.06 -22.94
C GLY A 8 -13.95 16.90 -21.43
N ARG A 9 -14.91 16.02 -21.08
CA ARG A 9 -15.14 15.60 -19.69
C ARG A 9 -13.83 15.07 -19.11
N THR A 10 -13.23 15.81 -18.21
CA THR A 10 -12.13 15.32 -17.38
C THR A 10 -12.65 14.10 -16.63
N ARG A 11 -12.18 12.91 -17.00
CA ARG A 11 -12.54 11.67 -16.29
C ARG A 11 -12.08 11.84 -14.84
N ALA A 12 -13.00 11.69 -13.88
CA ALA A 12 -12.70 11.76 -12.47
C ALA A 12 -11.56 10.77 -12.16
N ARG A 13 -10.53 11.23 -11.42
CA ARG A 13 -9.42 10.38 -11.00
C ARG A 13 -9.93 9.35 -10.01
N THR A 14 -9.50 8.11 -10.16
CA THR A 14 -9.78 7.05 -9.19
C THR A 14 -8.82 7.16 -8.02
N VAL A 15 -9.27 6.81 -6.82
CA VAL A 15 -8.42 6.75 -5.63
C VAL A 15 -8.34 5.30 -5.17
N SER A 16 -7.12 4.79 -5.02
CA SER A 16 -6.85 3.56 -4.28
C SER A 16 -6.28 3.91 -2.92
N CYS A 17 -6.60 3.08 -1.93
CA CYS A 17 -6.12 3.19 -0.57
C CYS A 17 -5.16 2.03 -0.28
N GLY A 18 -4.04 2.29 0.37
CA GLY A 18 -3.04 1.25 0.62
C GLY A 18 -2.19 1.50 1.85
N VAL A 19 -1.46 0.46 2.25
CA VAL A 19 -0.59 0.48 3.43
C VAL A 19 0.87 0.30 3.01
N VAL A 20 1.72 1.24 3.44
CA VAL A 20 3.18 1.11 3.44
C VAL A 20 3.56 0.43 4.76
N LEU A 21 3.72 -0.88 4.74
CA LEU A 21 4.13 -1.65 5.92
C LEU A 21 5.65 -1.80 5.92
N LEU A 22 6.31 -1.36 7.00
CA LEU A 22 7.75 -1.43 7.16
C LEU A 22 8.12 -2.41 8.28
N ASP A 23 9.12 -3.24 8.06
CA ASP A 23 9.68 -4.07 9.13
C ASP A 23 10.61 -3.26 10.06
N SER A 24 11.16 -3.92 11.07
CA SER A 24 12.08 -3.29 12.04
C SER A 24 13.38 -2.76 11.40
N GLY A 25 13.78 -3.30 10.26
CA GLY A 25 14.95 -2.87 9.48
C GLY A 25 14.65 -1.79 8.44
N GLY A 26 13.38 -1.34 8.33
CA GLY A 26 12.95 -0.33 7.35
C GLY A 26 12.75 -0.86 5.94
N ARG A 27 12.66 -2.19 5.77
CA ARG A 27 12.27 -2.81 4.50
C ARG A 27 10.76 -2.70 4.32
N VAL A 28 10.30 -2.44 3.11
CA VAL A 28 8.88 -2.34 2.77
C VAL A 28 8.33 -3.69 2.31
N LEU A 29 7.11 -4.02 2.74
CA LEU A 29 6.38 -5.16 2.23
C LEU A 29 5.92 -4.87 0.80
N LEU A 30 6.31 -5.74 -0.14
CA LEU A 30 5.78 -5.78 -1.49
C LEU A 30 5.12 -7.14 -1.76
N ALA A 31 4.02 -7.11 -2.49
CA ALA A 31 3.32 -8.27 -3.01
C ALA A 31 3.47 -8.34 -4.53
N HIS A 32 3.68 -9.54 -5.07
CA HIS A 32 3.80 -9.76 -6.50
C HIS A 32 2.42 -9.91 -7.13
N ALA A 33 2.11 -9.05 -8.09
CA ALA A 33 0.87 -9.14 -8.84
C ALA A 33 0.93 -10.32 -9.81
N THR A 34 0.05 -11.29 -9.64
CA THR A 34 0.00 -12.53 -10.42
C THR A 34 -0.07 -12.25 -11.93
N ASP A 35 0.61 -13.05 -12.72
CA ASP A 35 0.73 -12.92 -14.18
C ASP A 35 1.39 -11.61 -14.66
N THR A 36 2.11 -10.91 -13.81
CA THR A 36 2.88 -9.71 -14.16
C THR A 36 4.35 -9.83 -13.75
N THR A 37 5.15 -8.82 -14.06
CA THR A 37 6.53 -8.70 -13.57
C THR A 37 6.64 -7.70 -12.41
N HIS A 38 5.52 -7.24 -11.87
CA HIS A 38 5.50 -6.11 -10.95
C HIS A 38 5.19 -6.53 -9.53
N TRP A 39 5.92 -5.88 -8.63
CA TRP A 39 5.64 -5.88 -7.20
C TRP A 39 5.04 -4.53 -6.81
N ASP A 40 4.09 -4.54 -5.91
CA ASP A 40 3.43 -3.33 -5.44
C ASP A 40 3.11 -3.44 -3.95
N ILE A 41 2.79 -2.32 -3.30
CA ILE A 41 2.24 -2.35 -1.95
C ILE A 41 0.80 -2.86 -1.99
N PRO A 42 0.30 -3.49 -0.91
CA PRO A 42 -1.11 -3.85 -0.78
C PRO A 42 -1.99 -2.61 -0.87
N LYS A 43 -2.93 -2.60 -1.83
CA LYS A 43 -3.81 -1.46 -2.12
C LYS A 43 -4.94 -1.80 -3.07
N GLY A 44 -6.06 -1.16 -2.90
CA GLY A 44 -7.17 -1.24 -3.85
C GLY A 44 -8.15 -0.08 -3.71
N GLN A 45 -9.22 -0.13 -4.47
CA GLN A 45 -10.25 0.91 -4.45
C GLN A 45 -11.14 0.74 -3.22
N GLY A 46 -11.58 1.87 -2.65
CA GLY A 46 -12.59 1.86 -1.59
C GLY A 46 -13.95 1.40 -2.11
N GLU A 47 -14.68 0.71 -1.28
CA GLU A 47 -16.07 0.34 -1.50
C GLU A 47 -17.03 1.46 -1.05
N PRO A 48 -18.27 1.49 -1.56
CA PRO A 48 -19.25 2.48 -1.13
C PRO A 48 -19.45 2.48 0.39
N GLY A 49 -19.25 3.64 1.02
CA GLY A 49 -19.37 3.82 2.47
C GLY A 49 -18.11 3.54 3.28
N GLU A 50 -17.03 3.04 2.68
CA GLU A 50 -15.75 2.89 3.35
C GLU A 50 -15.01 4.23 3.49
N THR A 51 -14.35 4.42 4.63
CA THR A 51 -13.30 5.43 4.76
C THR A 51 -12.03 4.95 4.06
N ALA A 52 -11.12 5.87 3.71
CA ALA A 52 -9.83 5.52 3.11
C ALA A 52 -9.01 4.55 4.00
N GLN A 53 -9.09 4.71 5.33
CA GLN A 53 -8.42 3.84 6.29
C GLN A 53 -9.02 2.42 6.28
N GLN A 54 -10.35 2.31 6.26
CA GLN A 54 -11.04 1.01 6.19
C GLN A 54 -10.68 0.27 4.90
N ALA A 55 -10.72 0.97 3.76
CA ALA A 55 -10.33 0.41 2.47
C ALA A 55 -8.87 -0.09 2.49
N ALA A 56 -7.93 0.71 3.01
CA ALA A 56 -6.52 0.32 3.08
C ALA A 56 -6.30 -0.93 3.96
N LEU A 57 -7.00 -1.03 5.10
CA LEU A 57 -6.92 -2.20 5.98
C LEU A 57 -7.55 -3.45 5.37
N ARG A 58 -8.69 -3.32 4.70
CA ARG A 58 -9.35 -4.41 3.98
C ARG A 58 -8.43 -4.95 2.89
N GLU A 59 -7.89 -4.08 2.04
CA GLU A 59 -6.98 -4.47 0.96
C GLU A 59 -5.70 -5.15 1.50
N LEU A 60 -5.11 -4.63 2.59
CA LEU A 60 -3.98 -5.29 3.23
C LEU A 60 -4.34 -6.73 3.67
N ALA A 61 -5.49 -6.90 4.31
CA ALA A 61 -5.94 -8.22 4.77
C ALA A 61 -6.27 -9.16 3.60
N GLU A 62 -6.95 -8.68 2.56
CA GLU A 62 -7.33 -9.48 1.38
C GLU A 62 -6.13 -9.89 0.55
N GLU A 63 -5.18 -8.98 0.32
CA GLU A 63 -4.01 -9.22 -0.51
C GLU A 63 -2.87 -9.94 0.21
N THR A 64 -2.80 -9.88 1.56
CA THR A 64 -1.65 -10.46 2.32
C THR A 64 -2.03 -11.34 3.49
N GLY A 65 -3.27 -11.31 3.96
CA GLY A 65 -3.69 -11.97 5.20
C GLY A 65 -3.26 -11.23 6.49
N ILE A 66 -2.55 -10.09 6.37
CA ILE A 66 -2.10 -9.31 7.53
C ILE A 66 -3.25 -8.42 8.01
N VAL A 67 -3.62 -8.57 9.28
CA VAL A 67 -4.65 -7.76 9.94
C VAL A 67 -3.99 -6.83 10.93
N LEU A 68 -4.16 -5.51 10.76
CA LEU A 68 -3.62 -4.48 11.64
C LEU A 68 -4.72 -3.82 12.47
N ASP A 69 -4.37 -3.42 13.70
CA ASP A 69 -5.19 -2.49 14.47
C ASP A 69 -5.20 -1.12 13.78
N PRO A 70 -6.39 -0.56 13.46
CA PRO A 70 -6.52 0.78 12.87
C PRO A 70 -5.74 1.87 13.60
N ALA A 71 -5.62 1.78 14.94
CA ALA A 71 -4.89 2.74 15.76
C ALA A 71 -3.36 2.77 15.47
N ARG A 72 -2.82 1.75 14.82
CA ARG A 72 -1.40 1.70 14.43
C ARG A 72 -1.10 2.43 13.13
N LEU A 73 -2.12 2.76 12.35
CA LEU A 73 -1.93 3.41 11.06
C LEU A 73 -1.66 4.91 11.23
N VAL A 74 -0.64 5.38 10.55
CA VAL A 74 -0.35 6.80 10.37
C VAL A 74 -0.84 7.20 8.97
N ASP A 75 -1.73 8.19 8.91
CA ASP A 75 -2.22 8.73 7.65
C ASP A 75 -1.12 9.58 6.99
N LEU A 76 -0.72 9.19 5.78
CA LEU A 76 0.27 9.92 4.97
C LEU A 76 -0.38 10.87 3.98
N GLY A 77 -1.70 10.77 3.77
CA GLY A 77 -2.46 11.59 2.83
C GLY A 77 -2.51 11.05 1.40
N LEU A 78 -2.90 11.93 0.49
CA LEU A 78 -3.17 11.62 -0.91
C LEU A 78 -1.95 11.95 -1.79
N PHE A 79 -1.57 11.00 -2.66
CA PHE A 79 -0.46 11.12 -3.58
C PHE A 79 -0.91 10.96 -5.02
N ALA A 80 -0.40 11.79 -5.93
CA ALA A 80 -0.53 11.56 -7.36
C ALA A 80 0.28 10.31 -7.74
N TYR A 81 -0.37 9.33 -8.38
CA TYR A 81 0.24 8.04 -8.68
C TYR A 81 0.39 7.77 -10.16
N ARG A 82 -0.73 7.85 -10.88
CA ARG A 82 -0.80 7.72 -12.35
C ARG A 82 -1.63 8.87 -12.91
N ARG A 83 -1.67 8.99 -14.23
CA ARG A 83 -2.41 10.04 -14.92
C ARG A 83 -3.88 10.13 -14.49
N ASP A 84 -4.50 8.98 -14.22
CA ASP A 84 -5.93 8.82 -13.91
C ASP A 84 -6.19 8.27 -12.50
N LYS A 85 -5.13 8.11 -11.68
CA LYS A 85 -5.22 7.44 -10.38
C LYS A 85 -4.36 8.14 -9.32
N ASP A 86 -4.95 8.35 -8.14
CA ASP A 86 -4.28 8.77 -6.93
C ASP A 86 -4.19 7.63 -5.91
N LEU A 87 -3.27 7.73 -4.95
CA LEU A 87 -3.18 6.83 -3.80
C LEU A 87 -3.38 7.61 -2.51
N HIS A 88 -4.31 7.16 -1.66
CA HIS A 88 -4.34 7.53 -0.25
C HIS A 88 -3.55 6.48 0.53
N LEU A 89 -2.45 6.89 1.14
CA LEU A 89 -1.53 5.98 1.80
C LEU A 89 -1.56 6.15 3.31
N PHE A 90 -1.46 5.00 3.95
CA PHE A 90 -1.22 4.88 5.38
C PHE A 90 0.09 4.13 5.60
N ALA A 91 0.69 4.30 6.78
CA ALA A 91 1.91 3.58 7.15
C ALA A 91 1.80 2.95 8.51
N ALA A 92 2.47 1.81 8.69
CA ALA A 92 2.66 1.15 9.96
C ALA A 92 4.01 0.41 10.00
N ARG A 93 4.49 0.08 11.20
CA ARG A 93 5.56 -0.90 11.39
C ARG A 93 4.96 -2.27 11.66
N ALA A 94 5.52 -3.30 11.03
CA ALA A 94 5.16 -4.68 11.29
C ALA A 94 5.62 -5.10 12.70
N ALA A 95 4.75 -5.75 13.43
CA ALA A 95 5.11 -6.45 14.67
C ALA A 95 5.84 -7.77 14.33
N ALA A 96 6.51 -8.36 15.33
CA ALA A 96 7.30 -9.59 15.13
C ALA A 96 6.50 -10.73 14.49
N GLY A 97 5.21 -10.89 14.84
CA GLY A 97 4.33 -11.91 14.25
C GLY A 97 3.83 -11.61 12.83
N GLU A 98 4.00 -10.38 12.35
CA GLU A 98 3.56 -9.93 11.03
C GLU A 98 4.72 -9.95 10.00
N THR A 99 5.92 -10.30 10.42
CA THR A 99 7.12 -10.32 9.55
C THR A 99 7.35 -11.66 8.85
N ASP A 100 6.65 -12.70 9.26
CA ASP A 100 6.75 -14.04 8.68
C ASP A 100 5.89 -14.13 7.40
N LEU A 101 6.53 -13.95 6.25
CA LEU A 101 5.87 -13.97 4.94
C LEU A 101 5.34 -15.34 4.54
N SER A 102 5.77 -16.43 5.19
CA SER A 102 5.21 -17.77 4.94
C SER A 102 3.76 -17.89 5.35
N ARG A 103 3.28 -16.98 6.19
CA ARG A 103 1.89 -16.90 6.66
C ARG A 103 1.02 -15.99 5.80
N CYS A 104 1.62 -15.26 4.85
CA CYS A 104 0.85 -14.40 3.96
C CYS A 104 0.05 -15.23 2.96
N THR A 105 -1.21 -14.85 2.80
CA THR A 105 -2.13 -15.47 1.84
C THR A 105 -2.98 -14.38 1.21
N CYS A 106 -3.20 -14.49 -0.10
CA CYS A 106 -4.11 -13.62 -0.83
C CYS A 106 -5.47 -14.29 -0.98
N THR A 107 -6.52 -13.63 -0.51
CA THR A 107 -7.92 -14.08 -0.67
C THR A 107 -8.65 -13.35 -1.78
N SER A 108 -8.09 -12.24 -2.27
CA SER A 108 -8.60 -11.52 -3.43
C SER A 108 -8.30 -12.30 -4.71
N MET A 109 -9.32 -12.57 -5.49
CA MET A 109 -9.24 -13.43 -6.67
C MET A 109 -9.70 -12.68 -7.92
N PHE A 110 -9.04 -12.97 -9.04
CA PHE A 110 -9.46 -12.45 -10.34
C PHE A 110 -9.37 -13.53 -11.43
N PRO A 111 -10.14 -13.37 -12.55
CA PRO A 111 -10.07 -14.33 -13.63
C PRO A 111 -8.74 -14.19 -14.41
N SER A 112 -8.00 -15.30 -14.52
CA SER A 112 -6.79 -15.39 -15.36
C SER A 112 -7.10 -14.98 -16.80
N ARG A 113 -6.21 -14.21 -17.39
CA ARG A 113 -6.32 -13.81 -18.79
C ARG A 113 -6.05 -14.96 -19.77
N ARG A 114 -5.53 -16.10 -19.30
CA ARG A 114 -5.19 -17.26 -20.14
C ARG A 114 -6.39 -18.14 -20.39
N ASP A 115 -7.17 -18.43 -19.35
CA ASP A 115 -8.23 -19.44 -19.38
C ASP A 115 -9.47 -19.09 -18.56
N GLY A 116 -9.47 -17.92 -17.89
CA GLY A 116 -10.58 -17.46 -17.06
C GLY A 116 -10.68 -18.14 -15.69
N THR A 117 -9.75 -19.01 -15.31
CA THR A 117 -9.69 -19.60 -13.96
C THR A 117 -9.48 -18.50 -12.92
N MET A 118 -10.15 -18.61 -11.77
CA MET A 118 -9.96 -17.67 -10.67
C MET A 118 -8.60 -17.94 -10.00
N ILE A 119 -7.73 -16.94 -10.04
CA ILE A 119 -6.39 -16.99 -9.44
C ILE A 119 -6.22 -15.84 -8.45
N PRO A 120 -5.35 -15.99 -7.42
CA PRO A 120 -5.11 -14.91 -6.46
C PRO A 120 -4.49 -13.68 -7.14
N GLU A 121 -4.89 -12.49 -6.70
CA GLU A 121 -4.31 -11.23 -7.19
C GLU A 121 -2.82 -11.13 -6.88
N MET A 122 -2.41 -11.64 -5.71
CA MET A 122 -1.01 -11.67 -5.27
C MET A 122 -0.56 -13.12 -5.05
N ASP A 123 0.58 -13.51 -5.60
CA ASP A 123 1.11 -14.88 -5.55
C ASP A 123 2.44 -15.01 -4.81
N ALA A 124 3.10 -13.90 -4.46
CA ALA A 124 4.32 -13.89 -3.67
C ALA A 124 4.47 -12.60 -2.85
N PHE A 125 5.25 -12.68 -1.76
CA PHE A 125 5.48 -11.59 -0.83
C PHE A 125 6.97 -11.45 -0.52
N ARG A 126 7.42 -10.19 -0.31
CA ARG A 126 8.81 -9.95 0.06
C ARG A 126 9.00 -8.68 0.89
N TRP A 127 9.99 -8.71 1.78
CA TRP A 127 10.56 -7.51 2.38
C TRP A 127 11.64 -6.95 1.46
N THR A 128 11.47 -5.73 1.00
CA THR A 128 12.36 -5.10 0.03
C THR A 128 13.06 -3.91 0.68
N ALA A 129 14.40 -3.90 0.63
CA ALA A 129 15.17 -2.76 1.11
C ALA A 129 14.87 -1.52 0.24
N PRO A 130 14.88 -0.30 0.81
CA PRO A 130 14.62 0.92 0.05
C PRO A 130 15.48 1.07 -1.21
N ALA A 131 16.74 0.62 -1.16
CA ALA A 131 17.67 0.66 -2.29
C ALA A 131 17.29 -0.29 -3.44
N ASP A 132 16.53 -1.34 -3.15
CA ASP A 132 16.16 -2.37 -4.12
C ASP A 132 14.75 -2.18 -4.72
N VAL A 133 14.01 -1.17 -4.24
CA VAL A 133 12.62 -0.95 -4.67
C VAL A 133 12.52 -0.76 -6.19
N ASP A 134 13.43 0.00 -6.79
CA ASP A 134 13.44 0.24 -8.23
C ASP A 134 13.59 -1.03 -9.08
N ALA A 135 14.24 -2.06 -8.53
CA ALA A 135 14.44 -3.33 -9.24
C ALA A 135 13.16 -4.19 -9.32
N TYR A 136 12.21 -4.00 -8.40
CA TYR A 136 11.05 -4.86 -8.27
C TYR A 136 9.72 -4.15 -8.46
N ALA A 137 9.59 -2.93 -7.92
CA ALA A 137 8.34 -2.21 -7.89
C ALA A 137 7.86 -1.76 -9.28
N SER A 138 6.56 -1.55 -9.40
CA SER A 138 6.01 -0.88 -10.57
C SER A 138 6.66 0.51 -10.74
N ARG A 139 6.83 0.97 -11.98
CA ARG A 139 7.43 2.28 -12.27
C ARG A 139 6.79 3.44 -11.49
N SER A 140 5.48 3.36 -11.26
CA SER A 140 4.77 4.40 -10.53
C SER A 140 5.09 4.37 -9.04
N LEU A 141 5.21 3.17 -8.45
CA LEU A 141 5.58 3.01 -7.04
C LEU A 141 7.04 3.38 -6.81
N ALA A 142 7.94 2.92 -7.67
CA ALA A 142 9.36 3.27 -7.63
C ALA A 142 9.57 4.78 -7.68
N ARG A 143 8.88 5.47 -8.61
CA ARG A 143 8.91 6.93 -8.68
C ARG A 143 8.37 7.60 -7.40
N LEU A 144 7.25 7.10 -6.85
CA LEU A 144 6.67 7.65 -5.62
C LEU A 144 7.68 7.58 -4.46
N PHE A 145 8.31 6.44 -4.24
CA PHE A 145 9.29 6.26 -3.17
C PHE A 145 10.64 6.95 -3.45
N GLY A 146 11.00 7.09 -4.72
CA GLY A 146 12.25 7.77 -5.11
C GLY A 146 12.18 9.29 -5.07
N THR A 147 10.99 9.89 -5.22
CA THR A 147 10.86 11.35 -5.37
C THR A 147 9.99 12.04 -4.32
N THR A 148 8.98 11.36 -3.78
CA THR A 148 7.94 12.01 -2.98
C THR A 148 7.87 11.49 -1.54
N LEU A 149 8.00 10.17 -1.34
CA LEU A 149 7.85 9.50 -0.05
C LEU A 149 9.12 8.72 0.30
N SER A 150 9.99 9.29 1.12
CA SER A 150 11.22 8.62 1.58
C SER A 150 10.92 7.52 2.59
N LEU A 151 11.12 6.25 2.21
CA LEU A 151 10.95 5.09 3.10
C LEU A 151 11.87 5.18 4.34
N ALA A 152 13.12 5.66 4.17
CA ALA A 152 14.04 5.82 5.28
C ALA A 152 13.58 6.90 6.29
N ALA A 153 13.04 8.02 5.80
CA ALA A 153 12.47 9.06 6.65
C ALA A 153 11.22 8.56 7.38
N LEU A 154 10.35 7.84 6.66
CA LEU A 154 9.13 7.23 7.20
C LEU A 154 9.46 6.23 8.31
N HIS A 155 10.42 5.33 8.08
CA HIS A 155 10.87 4.36 9.08
C HIS A 155 11.33 5.04 10.37
N ARG A 156 12.15 6.10 10.27
CA ARG A 156 12.58 6.88 11.45
C ARG A 156 11.43 7.56 12.17
N ALA A 157 10.44 8.07 11.43
CA ALA A 157 9.28 8.72 12.02
C ALA A 157 8.40 7.74 12.81
N LEU A 158 8.11 6.57 12.23
CA LEU A 158 7.33 5.50 12.88
C LEU A 158 8.04 4.98 14.14
N ALA A 159 9.36 4.76 14.09
CA ALA A 159 10.13 4.32 15.25
C ALA A 159 10.08 5.32 16.42
N ARG A 160 10.12 6.63 16.13
CA ARG A 160 9.99 7.68 17.15
C ARG A 160 8.60 7.72 17.77
N ALA A 161 7.55 7.54 16.98
CA ALA A 161 6.17 7.55 17.46
C ALA A 161 5.93 6.43 18.48
N GLU A 162 6.44 5.22 18.20
CA GLU A 162 6.36 4.10 19.15
C GLU A 162 7.10 4.37 20.47
N CYS A 163 8.33 4.91 20.39
CA CYS A 163 9.10 5.28 21.59
C CYS A 163 8.45 6.42 22.39
N GLY A 164 7.80 7.38 21.73
CA GLY A 164 7.07 8.48 22.38
C GLY A 164 5.81 8.03 23.09
N GLY A 165 5.07 7.10 22.52
CA GLY A 165 3.88 6.49 23.13
C GLY A 165 4.21 5.68 24.40
N ALA A 166 5.29 4.93 24.38
CA ALA A 166 5.77 4.17 25.53
C ALA A 166 6.16 5.08 26.73
N ARG A 167 6.74 6.27 26.46
CA ARG A 167 7.09 7.23 27.52
C ARG A 167 5.87 7.91 28.16
N ARG A 168 4.77 8.10 27.42
CA ARG A 168 3.51 8.65 27.98
C ARG A 168 2.84 7.66 28.92
N ALA A 169 2.83 6.37 28.58
CA ALA A 169 2.25 5.33 29.43
C ALA A 169 3.02 5.15 30.77
N TYR A 170 4.33 5.39 30.77
CA TYR A 170 5.16 5.28 31.99
C TYR A 170 5.06 6.49 32.94
N ARG A 171 4.63 7.67 32.49
CA ARG A 171 4.48 8.88 33.32
C ARG A 171 3.12 9.01 33.99
N SER A 172 2.19 8.10 33.76
CA SER A 172 0.84 8.13 34.33
C SER A 172 0.64 7.10 35.48
N ARG A 173 1.72 6.73 36.19
CA ARG A 173 1.67 5.96 37.43
C ARG A 173 2.27 6.75 38.58
#